data_489285a99a7f96eaa27919a30a1ec702
#
_entry.id   489285a99a7f96eaa27919a30a1ec702
#
_cell.length_a   1.000
_cell.length_b   1.000
_cell.length_c   1.000
_cell.angle_alpha   90.00
_cell.angle_beta   90.00
_cell.angle_gamma   90.00
#
_symmetry.space_group_name_H-M   'P 1'
#
loop_
_entity.id
_entity.type
_entity.pdbx_description
1 polymer ?
#
loop_
_entity_poly.entity_id
_entity_poly.type
_entity_poly.pdbx_seq_one_letter_code
_entity_poly.pdbx_strand_id
1 'polypeptide(L)'
;MRRRRAVGRTGAAPLVDAMAVDVVRPATREETAPIALAAVVVAFISLIVCVGRGYLLLYGDAVAHLGIARRILDSRHPGLSQWGGVWLPLPHLLMLPFVQKIEWWQNGLAGAWPSLLFYVLGVAGVYRLARRVMIPRWAFVATAFYGLNPNLLYLATTAMTEPLFLAEVVWITLLMMECMDAIRAGKDRLVARRLIWLALLIVAAVFTRYDGWILGAVAWCVLAWSLLQHREVWRKVSPAFVMFTLLVVAAPLSWLAYNQHFFHDPLDFMRGPYSAAAIDKRTSPPGSKHYRGWHNPGWALLFYTRTAQVDAAVWEAGFAVLAAAIGGAVLLMRRRLAWTALLLWLPLPFYVYSVAYGSVPIFIPQLYPHSYYNSRYGMEMLPALAVFGVLGLVWLQELLSEWQPLVGRLLFPVTLALVLGNSVAMMYAVPLVLKEGMVNSTTRVALEGSIAEQLRTFPSGVPILMYNSEHVGALQQAGIPLRQTLNEGDYDSWASALAVPADHAAYVVAIAGDPVSRAVAEHPGGLTELMVLCTTGQPCARIYKSDVYGAGPKLR
;
A
#
# COMPACT_ATOMS: atom_id res chain seq x y z
N MET A 1 -41.43 62.25 -35.70
CA MET A 1 -40.13 62.19 -34.99
C MET A 1 -40.34 61.61 -33.60
N ARG A 2 -40.04 60.31 -33.39
CA ARG A 2 -39.95 59.67 -32.05
C ARG A 2 -38.74 58.77 -32.06
N ARG A 3 -37.66 59.19 -31.43
CA ARG A 3 -36.46 58.38 -31.16
C ARG A 3 -36.79 57.34 -30.12
N ARG A 4 -36.73 56.05 -30.50
CA ARG A 4 -36.71 54.92 -29.55
C ARG A 4 -35.27 54.82 -29.03
N ARG A 5 -35.09 55.01 -27.73
CA ARG A 5 -33.87 54.68 -26.99
C ARG A 5 -33.79 53.14 -26.93
N ALA A 6 -32.73 52.59 -27.52
CA ALA A 6 -32.33 51.20 -27.30
C ALA A 6 -31.70 51.12 -25.91
N VAL A 7 -32.36 50.41 -24.99
CA VAL A 7 -31.74 49.98 -23.73
C VAL A 7 -30.80 48.85 -24.03
N GLY A 8 -29.50 49.12 -23.98
CA GLY A 8 -28.48 48.10 -24.09
C GLY A 8 -28.60 47.14 -22.88
N ARG A 9 -28.97 45.90 -23.16
CA ARG A 9 -28.72 44.78 -22.27
C ARG A 9 -27.22 44.57 -22.24
N THR A 10 -26.57 45.05 -21.19
CA THR A 10 -25.25 44.58 -20.76
C THR A 10 -25.41 43.14 -20.34
N GLY A 11 -25.13 42.22 -21.27
CA GLY A 11 -24.99 40.81 -20.95
C GLY A 11 -23.85 40.67 -19.96
N ALA A 12 -24.18 40.38 -18.71
CA ALA A 12 -23.21 39.83 -17.79
C ALA A 12 -22.71 38.53 -18.42
N ALA A 13 -21.49 38.53 -18.92
CA ALA A 13 -20.78 37.29 -19.25
C ALA A 13 -20.82 36.42 -17.99
N PRO A 14 -21.10 35.11 -18.12
CA PRO A 14 -21.19 34.26 -16.96
C PRO A 14 -19.83 34.28 -16.26
N LEU A 15 -19.81 34.74 -15.01
CA LEU A 15 -18.64 34.80 -14.11
C LEU A 15 -17.90 33.45 -13.99
N VAL A 16 -18.53 32.36 -14.43
CA VAL A 16 -18.01 30.98 -14.45
C VAL A 16 -16.80 30.82 -15.39
N ASP A 17 -16.73 31.56 -16.52
CA ASP A 17 -15.59 31.45 -17.45
C ASP A 17 -14.39 32.30 -17.04
N ALA A 18 -14.58 33.38 -16.30
CA ALA A 18 -13.49 34.25 -15.88
C ALA A 18 -12.70 33.71 -14.68
N MET A 19 -13.29 32.88 -13.82
CA MET A 19 -12.62 32.31 -12.66
C MET A 19 -11.88 30.99 -12.95
N ALA A 20 -12.23 30.27 -14.02
CA ALA A 20 -11.75 28.92 -14.23
C ALA A 20 -10.44 28.83 -15.01
N VAL A 21 -10.11 29.80 -15.87
CA VAL A 21 -8.96 29.67 -16.79
C VAL A 21 -7.72 30.43 -16.32
N ASP A 22 -7.86 31.57 -15.65
CA ASP A 22 -6.73 32.44 -15.30
C ASP A 22 -6.15 32.21 -13.89
N VAL A 23 -6.80 31.47 -13.01
CA VAL A 23 -6.43 31.36 -11.59
C VAL A 23 -5.79 30.03 -11.22
N VAL A 24 -6.00 28.98 -12.01
CA VAL A 24 -5.45 27.63 -11.71
C VAL A 24 -4.06 27.51 -12.36
N ARG A 25 -3.02 27.79 -11.59
CA ARG A 25 -1.60 27.63 -12.02
C ARG A 25 -0.99 26.42 -11.32
N PRO A 26 -0.03 25.72 -11.95
CA PRO A 26 0.76 24.70 -11.26
C PRO A 26 1.41 25.27 -10.00
N ALA A 27 1.44 24.47 -8.93
CA ALA A 27 2.09 24.86 -7.68
C ALA A 27 3.56 25.19 -7.89
N THR A 28 4.02 26.28 -7.29
CA THR A 28 5.43 26.64 -7.25
C THR A 28 6.17 25.80 -6.21
N ARG A 29 7.51 25.86 -6.26
CA ARG A 29 8.34 25.24 -5.21
C ARG A 29 8.11 25.92 -3.86
N GLU A 30 7.94 27.24 -3.84
CA GLU A 30 7.72 28.04 -2.65
C GLU A 30 6.38 27.70 -1.97
N GLU A 31 5.34 27.39 -2.74
CA GLU A 31 4.06 26.93 -2.22
C GLU A 31 4.16 25.48 -1.67
N THR A 32 4.93 24.62 -2.32
CA THR A 32 5.01 23.19 -1.98
C THR A 32 5.92 22.91 -0.79
N ALA A 33 7.02 23.68 -0.63
CA ALA A 33 8.00 23.45 0.42
C ALA A 33 7.43 23.52 1.85
N PRO A 34 6.63 24.53 2.25
CA PRO A 34 6.03 24.56 3.59
C PRO A 34 5.04 23.41 3.82
N ILE A 35 4.33 22.97 2.80
CA ILE A 35 3.45 21.78 2.88
C ILE A 35 4.27 20.52 3.16
N ALA A 36 5.35 20.32 2.44
CA ALA A 36 6.25 19.18 2.66
C ALA A 36 6.88 19.23 4.06
N LEU A 37 7.31 20.42 4.53
CA LEU A 37 7.85 20.58 5.87
C LEU A 37 6.81 20.27 6.95
N ALA A 38 5.57 20.74 6.79
CA ALA A 38 4.48 20.40 7.71
C ALA A 38 4.22 18.88 7.73
N ALA A 39 4.24 18.23 6.54
CA ALA A 39 4.11 16.78 6.45
C ALA A 39 5.25 16.04 7.17
N VAL A 40 6.49 16.52 7.09
CA VAL A 40 7.63 15.97 7.86
C VAL A 40 7.36 16.06 9.37
N VAL A 41 6.91 17.20 9.86
CA VAL A 41 6.61 17.38 11.29
C VAL A 41 5.51 16.42 11.74
N VAL A 42 4.41 16.33 10.99
CA VAL A 42 3.29 15.43 11.30
C VAL A 42 3.74 13.97 11.26
N ALA A 43 4.55 13.58 10.27
CA ALA A 43 5.12 12.24 10.13
C ALA A 43 5.97 11.85 11.36
N PHE A 44 6.84 12.74 11.81
CA PHE A 44 7.67 12.50 13.00
C PHE A 44 6.85 12.42 14.29
N ILE A 45 5.83 13.27 14.46
CA ILE A 45 4.92 13.18 15.60
C ILE A 45 4.22 11.81 15.61
N SER A 46 3.70 11.38 14.45
CA SER A 46 3.04 10.07 14.31
C SER A 46 4.01 8.92 14.63
N LEU A 47 5.26 9.01 14.15
CA LEU A 47 6.29 8.01 14.45
C LEU A 47 6.56 7.92 15.96
N ILE A 48 6.76 9.05 16.64
CA ILE A 48 7.02 9.09 18.08
C ILE A 48 5.86 8.44 18.85
N VAL A 49 4.61 8.78 18.49
CA VAL A 49 3.42 8.18 19.10
C VAL A 49 3.36 6.68 18.87
N CYS A 50 3.55 6.22 17.62
CA CYS A 50 3.45 4.82 17.27
C CYS A 50 4.59 3.97 17.89
N VAL A 51 5.82 4.51 17.96
CA VAL A 51 6.94 3.88 18.65
C VAL A 51 6.63 3.77 20.16
N GLY A 52 6.20 4.86 20.79
CA GLY A 52 5.88 4.88 22.22
C GLY A 52 4.73 3.94 22.61
N ARG A 53 3.87 3.57 21.66
CA ARG A 53 2.75 2.65 21.85
C ARG A 53 3.03 1.22 21.35
N GLY A 54 4.18 0.97 20.72
CA GLY A 54 4.51 -0.35 20.15
C GLY A 54 3.69 -0.73 18.92
N TYR A 55 3.25 0.24 18.10
CA TYR A 55 2.30 -0.01 17.00
C TYR A 55 2.95 -0.41 15.67
N LEU A 56 4.28 -0.33 15.53
CA LEU A 56 4.97 -0.52 14.25
C LEU A 56 4.84 -1.93 13.67
N LEU A 57 4.72 -2.96 14.53
CA LEU A 57 4.75 -4.38 14.17
C LEU A 57 3.40 -5.09 14.37
N LEU A 58 2.29 -4.33 14.48
CA LEU A 58 0.98 -4.94 14.67
C LEU A 58 0.51 -5.72 13.44
N TYR A 59 0.76 -5.23 12.23
CA TYR A 59 0.45 -5.98 11.02
C TYR A 59 1.42 -7.13 10.79
N GLY A 60 0.89 -8.33 10.57
CA GLY A 60 1.69 -9.49 10.17
C GLY A 60 2.46 -9.25 8.88
N ASP A 61 1.82 -8.58 7.91
CA ASP A 61 2.45 -8.22 6.64
C ASP A 61 3.65 -7.27 6.84
N ALA A 62 3.59 -6.32 7.78
CA ALA A 62 4.72 -5.44 8.09
C ALA A 62 5.91 -6.23 8.65
N VAL A 63 5.65 -7.21 9.54
CA VAL A 63 6.66 -8.13 10.06
C VAL A 63 7.26 -8.98 8.93
N ALA A 64 6.41 -9.50 8.05
CA ALA A 64 6.84 -10.31 6.91
C ALA A 64 7.66 -9.50 5.88
N HIS A 65 7.27 -8.27 5.55
CA HIS A 65 8.05 -7.38 4.67
C HIS A 65 9.45 -7.10 5.24
N LEU A 66 9.53 -6.81 6.55
CA LEU A 66 10.81 -6.64 7.25
C LEU A 66 11.64 -7.93 7.24
N GLY A 67 10.99 -9.08 7.43
CA GLY A 67 11.63 -10.40 7.37
C GLY A 67 12.20 -10.69 5.98
N ILE A 68 11.44 -10.41 4.90
CA ILE A 68 11.90 -10.57 3.52
C ILE A 68 13.10 -9.66 3.25
N ALA A 69 13.00 -8.37 3.58
CA ALA A 69 14.11 -7.44 3.40
C ALA A 69 15.37 -7.90 4.17
N ARG A 70 15.21 -8.40 5.40
CA ARG A 70 16.31 -8.88 6.21
C ARG A 70 16.95 -10.14 5.64
N ARG A 71 16.17 -11.16 5.22
CA ARG A 71 16.69 -12.44 4.72
C ARG A 71 17.48 -12.32 3.41
N ILE A 72 17.23 -11.29 2.59
CA ILE A 72 18.03 -10.99 1.39
C ILE A 72 19.52 -10.80 1.78
N LEU A 73 19.79 -10.24 2.96
CA LEU A 73 21.15 -9.94 3.47
C LEU A 73 21.61 -10.94 4.52
N ASP A 74 20.72 -11.50 5.32
CA ASP A 74 21.00 -12.25 6.55
C ASP A 74 20.22 -13.59 6.56
N SER A 75 20.33 -14.36 5.48
CA SER A 75 19.92 -15.77 5.42
C SER A 75 21.13 -16.67 5.26
N ARG A 76 20.95 -17.99 5.26
CA ARG A 76 22.02 -18.95 4.94
C ARG A 76 22.49 -18.83 3.50
N HIS A 77 21.58 -18.51 2.59
CA HIS A 77 21.83 -18.28 1.17
C HIS A 77 21.35 -16.88 0.77
N PRO A 78 22.09 -15.79 1.15
CA PRO A 78 21.71 -14.42 0.82
C PRO A 78 21.61 -14.20 -0.69
N GLY A 79 20.66 -13.36 -1.11
CA GLY A 79 20.54 -13.00 -2.53
C GLY A 79 19.09 -12.89 -3.02
N LEU A 80 18.97 -12.85 -4.35
CA LEU A 80 17.70 -12.58 -5.03
C LEU A 80 16.63 -13.65 -4.77
N SER A 81 17.02 -14.92 -4.62
CA SER A 81 16.10 -16.03 -4.31
C SER A 81 15.28 -15.80 -3.03
N GLN A 82 15.77 -14.94 -2.15
CA GLN A 82 15.15 -14.65 -0.86
C GLN A 82 13.97 -13.66 -0.93
N TRP A 83 13.68 -13.05 -2.08
CA TRP A 83 12.48 -12.19 -2.22
C TRP A 83 11.17 -12.97 -2.12
N GLY A 84 11.16 -14.25 -2.48
CA GLY A 84 9.93 -15.03 -2.62
C GLY A 84 9.18 -14.71 -3.92
N GLY A 85 8.13 -15.47 -4.22
CA GLY A 85 7.39 -15.38 -5.47
C GLY A 85 6.23 -14.39 -5.47
N VAL A 86 5.74 -13.98 -4.30
CA VAL A 86 4.43 -13.30 -4.18
C VAL A 86 4.55 -11.77 -4.09
N TRP A 87 5.38 -11.26 -3.17
CA TRP A 87 5.47 -9.82 -2.96
C TRP A 87 6.54 -9.17 -3.82
N LEU A 88 6.15 -8.10 -4.48
CA LEU A 88 6.99 -7.37 -5.43
C LEU A 88 8.20 -6.70 -4.74
N PRO A 89 9.34 -6.54 -5.44
CA PRO A 89 10.64 -6.34 -4.81
C PRO A 89 10.89 -4.91 -4.28
N LEU A 90 10.27 -3.87 -4.85
CA LEU A 90 10.68 -2.49 -4.55
C LEU A 90 10.54 -2.09 -3.07
N PRO A 91 9.46 -2.42 -2.35
CA PRO A 91 9.36 -2.08 -0.94
C PRO A 91 10.51 -2.67 -0.11
N HIS A 92 10.89 -3.92 -0.39
CA HIS A 92 11.98 -4.60 0.30
C HIS A 92 13.35 -3.99 -0.03
N LEU A 93 13.59 -3.63 -1.30
CA LEU A 93 14.81 -2.94 -1.71
C LEU A 93 15.00 -1.61 -0.99
N LEU A 94 13.92 -0.84 -0.82
CA LEU A 94 13.95 0.43 -0.10
C LEU A 94 14.27 0.26 1.39
N MET A 95 13.96 -0.90 1.98
CA MET A 95 14.27 -1.21 3.37
C MET A 95 15.71 -1.75 3.58
N LEU A 96 16.40 -2.23 2.53
CA LEU A 96 17.73 -2.87 2.66
C LEU A 96 18.75 -2.04 3.44
N PRO A 97 18.90 -0.71 3.24
CA PRO A 97 19.86 0.08 4.00
C PRO A 97 19.56 0.12 5.51
N PHE A 98 18.29 -0.02 5.88
CA PHE A 98 17.81 0.14 7.25
C PHE A 98 17.76 -1.18 8.03
N VAL A 99 17.41 -2.30 7.36
CA VAL A 99 17.33 -3.63 8.00
C VAL A 99 18.70 -4.21 8.35
N GLN A 100 19.81 -3.62 7.87
CA GLN A 100 21.15 -4.00 8.27
C GLN A 100 21.35 -3.80 9.77
N LYS A 101 20.77 -2.74 10.33
CA LYS A 101 20.80 -2.50 11.77
C LYS A 101 19.75 -3.37 12.44
N ILE A 102 20.20 -4.35 13.25
CA ILE A 102 19.33 -5.37 13.84
C ILE A 102 18.25 -4.75 14.73
N GLU A 103 18.57 -3.70 15.49
CA GLU A 103 17.61 -3.02 16.35
C GLU A 103 16.48 -2.34 15.55
N TRP A 104 16.79 -1.84 14.35
CA TRP A 104 15.77 -1.23 13.49
C TRP A 104 14.88 -2.28 12.82
N TRP A 105 15.42 -3.46 12.56
CA TRP A 105 14.62 -4.60 12.15
C TRP A 105 13.71 -5.07 13.28
N GLN A 106 14.25 -5.21 14.51
CA GLN A 106 13.51 -5.66 15.68
C GLN A 106 12.34 -4.74 16.07
N ASN A 107 12.51 -3.43 16.02
CA ASN A 107 11.51 -2.46 16.45
C ASN A 107 10.64 -1.89 15.33
N GLY A 108 10.89 -2.29 14.06
CA GLY A 108 10.10 -1.86 12.91
C GLY A 108 10.56 -0.56 12.25
N LEU A 109 11.52 0.17 12.82
CA LEU A 109 12.00 1.45 12.26
C LEU A 109 12.58 1.30 10.85
N ALA A 110 13.13 0.13 10.52
CA ALA A 110 13.66 -0.12 9.17
C ALA A 110 12.59 0.02 8.07
N GLY A 111 11.33 -0.31 8.37
CA GLY A 111 10.22 -0.11 7.45
C GLY A 111 9.63 1.30 7.54
N ALA A 112 9.64 1.90 8.73
CA ALA A 112 9.08 3.24 8.93
C ALA A 112 9.81 4.32 8.12
N TRP A 113 11.15 4.27 8.01
CA TRP A 113 11.91 5.31 7.30
C TRP A 113 11.50 5.50 5.83
N PRO A 114 11.48 4.46 4.98
CA PRO A 114 11.00 4.63 3.61
C PRO A 114 9.52 5.03 3.57
N SER A 115 8.66 4.47 4.42
CA SER A 115 7.23 4.80 4.44
C SER A 115 6.97 6.28 4.78
N LEU A 116 7.67 6.85 5.76
CA LEU A 116 7.59 8.28 6.09
C LEU A 116 8.03 9.18 4.93
N LEU A 117 9.12 8.82 4.24
CA LEU A 117 9.57 9.55 3.07
C LEU A 117 8.48 9.61 1.99
N PHE A 118 7.89 8.45 1.67
CA PHE A 118 6.85 8.39 0.63
C PHE A 118 5.53 9.02 1.08
N TYR A 119 5.20 8.99 2.37
CA TYR A 119 4.09 9.80 2.90
C TYR A 119 4.30 11.30 2.61
N VAL A 120 5.49 11.86 2.91
CA VAL A 120 5.80 13.27 2.65
C VAL A 120 5.72 13.58 1.15
N LEU A 121 6.27 12.70 0.31
CA LEU A 121 6.19 12.82 -1.15
C LEU A 121 4.75 12.75 -1.65
N GLY A 122 3.92 11.88 -1.07
CA GLY A 122 2.49 11.76 -1.36
C GLY A 122 1.73 13.04 -1.03
N VAL A 123 1.94 13.60 0.17
CA VAL A 123 1.32 14.88 0.60
C VAL A 123 1.70 16.04 -0.34
N ALA A 124 2.99 16.17 -0.65
CA ALA A 124 3.48 17.18 -1.59
C ALA A 124 2.91 16.97 -3.01
N GLY A 125 2.80 15.72 -3.44
CA GLY A 125 2.21 15.33 -4.71
C GLY A 125 0.72 15.68 -4.80
N VAL A 126 -0.07 15.35 -3.77
CA VAL A 126 -1.51 15.69 -3.69
C VAL A 126 -1.70 17.21 -3.76
N TYR A 127 -0.90 18.01 -3.04
CA TYR A 127 -0.97 19.46 -3.14
C TYR A 127 -0.73 19.94 -4.57
N ARG A 128 0.34 19.49 -5.21
CA ARG A 128 0.68 19.86 -6.58
C ARG A 128 -0.37 19.42 -7.59
N LEU A 129 -0.95 18.25 -7.42
CA LEU A 129 -2.02 17.72 -8.26
C LEU A 129 -3.29 18.54 -8.07
N ALA A 130 -3.71 18.82 -6.83
CA ALA A 130 -4.88 19.62 -6.52
C ALA A 130 -4.76 21.04 -7.10
N ARG A 131 -3.55 21.65 -7.06
CA ARG A 131 -3.27 22.95 -7.66
C ARG A 131 -3.46 22.99 -9.18
N ARG A 132 -3.54 21.83 -9.84
CA ARG A 132 -3.87 21.73 -11.28
C ARG A 132 -5.36 21.89 -11.58
N VAL A 133 -6.21 21.77 -10.59
CA VAL A 133 -7.67 21.77 -10.75
C VAL A 133 -8.39 22.73 -9.81
N MET A 134 -7.70 23.31 -8.82
CA MET A 134 -8.28 24.24 -7.85
C MET A 134 -7.27 25.28 -7.35
N ILE A 135 -7.79 26.38 -6.76
CA ILE A 135 -6.99 27.47 -6.18
C ILE A 135 -6.27 27.02 -4.89
N PRO A 136 -5.22 27.74 -4.43
CA PRO A 136 -4.35 27.31 -3.33
C PRO A 136 -5.09 26.91 -2.05
N ARG A 137 -6.07 27.70 -1.62
CA ARG A 137 -6.82 27.44 -0.37
C ARG A 137 -7.56 26.10 -0.42
N TRP A 138 -8.20 25.75 -1.55
CA TRP A 138 -8.90 24.49 -1.69
C TRP A 138 -7.94 23.31 -1.91
N ALA A 139 -6.84 23.54 -2.62
CA ALA A 139 -5.78 22.53 -2.73
C ALA A 139 -5.18 22.21 -1.35
N PHE A 140 -5.05 23.20 -0.45
CA PHE A 140 -4.66 22.98 0.93
C PHE A 140 -5.65 22.09 1.69
N VAL A 141 -6.97 22.32 1.54
CA VAL A 141 -8.02 21.49 2.17
C VAL A 141 -7.93 20.03 1.68
N ALA A 142 -7.79 19.81 0.37
CA ALA A 142 -7.62 18.47 -0.18
C ALA A 142 -6.36 17.77 0.37
N THR A 143 -5.27 18.53 0.47
CA THR A 143 -4.00 18.04 1.02
C THR A 143 -4.10 17.75 2.52
N ALA A 144 -4.79 18.58 3.28
CA ALA A 144 -5.04 18.36 4.72
C ALA A 144 -5.91 17.09 4.93
N PHE A 145 -6.96 16.92 4.12
CA PHE A 145 -7.80 15.72 4.17
C PHE A 145 -7.00 14.44 3.92
N TYR A 146 -6.10 14.45 2.94
CA TYR A 146 -5.20 13.33 2.64
C TYR A 146 -4.13 13.16 3.73
N GLY A 147 -3.35 14.21 4.02
CA GLY A 147 -2.16 14.13 4.87
C GLY A 147 -2.46 13.95 6.36
N LEU A 148 -3.59 14.49 6.85
CA LEU A 148 -4.00 14.34 8.24
C LEU A 148 -4.92 13.14 8.48
N ASN A 149 -5.09 12.25 7.50
CA ASN A 149 -5.85 11.02 7.68
C ASN A 149 -5.11 10.08 8.64
N PRO A 150 -5.70 9.70 9.79
CA PRO A 150 -5.01 8.91 10.81
C PRO A 150 -4.66 7.48 10.37
N ASN A 151 -5.43 6.87 9.44
CA ASN A 151 -5.08 5.57 8.86
C ASN A 151 -3.78 5.67 8.04
N LEU A 152 -3.66 6.72 7.20
CA LEU A 152 -2.45 6.96 6.42
C LEU A 152 -1.25 7.27 7.32
N LEU A 153 -1.45 8.09 8.37
CA LEU A 153 -0.41 8.41 9.34
C LEU A 153 0.11 7.16 10.06
N TYR A 154 -0.78 6.24 10.43
CA TYR A 154 -0.38 4.97 11.02
C TYR A 154 0.41 4.11 10.02
N LEU A 155 -0.10 3.90 8.80
CA LEU A 155 0.58 3.13 7.76
C LEU A 155 1.98 3.71 7.45
N ALA A 156 2.11 5.03 7.45
CA ALA A 156 3.38 5.71 7.22
C ALA A 156 4.45 5.41 8.29
N THR A 157 4.06 4.90 9.45
CA THR A 157 5.00 4.48 10.51
C THR A 157 5.34 3.00 10.47
N THR A 158 4.87 2.25 9.49
CA THR A 158 5.01 0.79 9.39
C THR A 158 5.78 0.37 8.13
N ALA A 159 6.11 -0.90 8.01
CA ALA A 159 6.71 -1.48 6.80
C ALA A 159 5.67 -1.81 5.71
N MET A 160 4.53 -1.14 5.72
CA MET A 160 3.45 -1.38 4.75
C MET A 160 3.70 -0.65 3.44
N THR A 161 3.14 -1.16 2.34
CA THR A 161 3.41 -0.69 0.98
C THR A 161 2.53 0.49 0.55
N GLU A 162 1.43 0.76 1.25
CA GLU A 162 0.43 1.75 0.90
C GLU A 162 1.00 3.19 0.79
N PRO A 163 1.83 3.69 1.72
CA PRO A 163 2.38 5.05 1.59
C PRO A 163 3.24 5.24 0.34
N LEU A 164 4.04 4.22 -0.01
CA LEU A 164 4.84 4.20 -1.23
C LEU A 164 3.95 4.24 -2.47
N PHE A 165 3.00 3.30 -2.56
CA PHE A 165 2.15 3.17 -3.74
C PHE A 165 1.24 4.38 -3.95
N LEU A 166 0.65 4.93 -2.89
CA LEU A 166 -0.16 6.15 -2.96
C LEU A 166 0.64 7.34 -3.50
N ALA A 167 1.90 7.49 -3.07
CA ALA A 167 2.78 8.52 -3.62
C ALA A 167 3.03 8.29 -5.12
N GLU A 168 3.34 7.06 -5.54
CA GLU A 168 3.56 6.70 -6.94
C GLU A 168 2.34 7.01 -7.80
N VAL A 169 1.14 6.60 -7.40
CA VAL A 169 -0.13 6.87 -8.12
C VAL A 169 -0.35 8.38 -8.27
N VAL A 170 -0.14 9.15 -7.22
CA VAL A 170 -0.32 10.62 -7.24
C VAL A 170 0.68 11.28 -8.19
N TRP A 171 1.97 10.91 -8.12
CA TRP A 171 2.99 11.49 -9.00
C TRP A 171 2.86 11.03 -10.45
N ILE A 172 2.48 9.78 -10.72
CA ILE A 172 2.17 9.29 -12.07
C ILE A 172 1.00 10.12 -12.64
N THR A 173 -0.07 10.30 -11.87
CA THR A 173 -1.23 11.09 -12.30
C THR A 173 -0.84 12.54 -12.60
N LEU A 174 -0.05 13.19 -11.75
CA LEU A 174 0.45 14.55 -11.96
C LEU A 174 1.30 14.65 -13.23
N LEU A 175 2.24 13.73 -13.44
CA LEU A 175 3.08 13.71 -14.64
C LEU A 175 2.27 13.40 -15.91
N MET A 176 1.24 12.56 -15.81
CA MET A 176 0.29 12.33 -16.92
C MET A 176 -0.42 13.63 -17.31
N MET A 177 -0.93 14.41 -16.34
CA MET A 177 -1.53 15.72 -16.61
C MET A 177 -0.53 16.66 -17.30
N GLU A 178 0.70 16.74 -16.77
CA GLU A 178 1.76 17.59 -17.36
C GLU A 178 2.19 17.15 -18.77
N CYS A 179 2.25 15.83 -18.99
CA CYS A 179 2.55 15.27 -20.32
C CYS A 179 1.46 15.60 -21.34
N MET A 180 0.18 15.45 -20.94
CA MET A 180 -0.95 15.78 -21.79
C MET A 180 -0.98 17.26 -22.18
N ASP A 181 -0.67 18.15 -21.23
CA ASP A 181 -0.56 19.59 -21.53
C ASP A 181 0.61 19.89 -22.47
N ALA A 182 1.74 19.22 -22.29
CA ALA A 182 2.90 19.35 -23.16
C ALA A 182 2.61 18.86 -24.60
N ILE A 183 1.87 17.75 -24.74
CA ILE A 183 1.43 17.20 -26.04
C ILE A 183 0.53 18.22 -26.75
N ARG A 184 -0.50 18.75 -26.07
CA ARG A 184 -1.41 19.76 -26.62
C ARG A 184 -0.69 21.04 -27.02
N ALA A 185 0.35 21.43 -26.27
CA ALA A 185 1.14 22.62 -26.52
C ALA A 185 2.27 22.41 -27.57
N GLY A 186 2.43 21.21 -28.13
CA GLY A 186 3.49 20.89 -29.10
C GLY A 186 4.91 21.00 -28.54
N LYS A 187 5.11 20.80 -27.22
CA LYS A 187 6.42 20.96 -26.54
C LYS A 187 7.19 19.64 -26.53
N ASP A 188 7.71 19.22 -27.66
CA ASP A 188 8.30 17.89 -27.90
C ASP A 188 9.35 17.48 -26.85
N ARG A 189 10.33 18.40 -26.56
CA ARG A 189 11.38 18.10 -25.54
C ARG A 189 10.80 17.86 -24.15
N LEU A 190 9.73 18.57 -23.79
CA LEU A 190 9.06 18.40 -22.50
C LEU A 190 8.31 17.08 -22.47
N VAL A 191 7.62 16.72 -23.56
CA VAL A 191 6.94 15.40 -23.69
C VAL A 191 7.96 14.28 -23.52
N ALA A 192 9.07 14.28 -24.26
CA ALA A 192 10.10 13.25 -24.16
C ALA A 192 10.64 13.12 -22.72
N ARG A 193 10.93 14.23 -22.05
CA ARG A 193 11.37 14.22 -20.64
C ARG A 193 10.30 13.65 -19.69
N ARG A 194 9.01 13.99 -19.91
CA ARG A 194 7.92 13.46 -19.09
C ARG A 194 7.70 11.97 -19.30
N LEU A 195 7.84 11.46 -20.52
CA LEU A 195 7.77 10.04 -20.82
C LEU A 195 8.85 9.24 -20.06
N ILE A 196 10.08 9.75 -19.95
CA ILE A 196 11.15 9.10 -19.19
C ILE A 196 10.77 9.01 -17.69
N TRP A 197 10.34 10.14 -17.08
CA TRP A 197 9.94 10.13 -15.68
C TRP A 197 8.72 9.25 -15.41
N LEU A 198 7.74 9.24 -16.31
CA LEU A 198 6.60 8.35 -16.25
C LEU A 198 7.01 6.88 -16.33
N ALA A 199 7.94 6.54 -17.24
CA ALA A 199 8.48 5.18 -17.32
C ALA A 199 9.07 4.73 -15.98
N LEU A 200 9.93 5.56 -15.38
CA LEU A 200 10.58 5.23 -14.10
C LEU A 200 9.58 5.07 -12.97
N LEU A 201 8.59 5.96 -12.86
CA LEU A 201 7.56 5.86 -11.82
C LEU A 201 6.60 4.68 -12.03
N ILE A 202 6.23 4.39 -13.28
CA ILE A 202 5.39 3.23 -13.58
C ILE A 202 6.15 1.93 -13.31
N VAL A 203 7.43 1.85 -13.67
CA VAL A 203 8.28 0.71 -13.31
C VAL A 203 8.35 0.54 -11.78
N ALA A 204 8.49 1.65 -11.03
CA ALA A 204 8.45 1.61 -9.57
C ALA A 204 7.10 1.06 -9.08
N ALA A 205 5.97 1.59 -9.56
CA ALA A 205 4.63 1.14 -9.18
C ALA A 205 4.38 -0.34 -9.53
N VAL A 206 4.87 -0.80 -10.70
CA VAL A 206 4.82 -2.22 -11.12
C VAL A 206 5.56 -3.12 -10.14
N PHE A 207 6.70 -2.67 -9.59
CA PHE A 207 7.46 -3.42 -8.59
C PHE A 207 7.04 -3.16 -7.15
N THR A 208 6.03 -2.30 -6.94
CA THR A 208 5.45 -2.06 -5.62
C THR A 208 4.21 -2.91 -5.38
N ARG A 209 3.25 -2.89 -6.32
CA ARG A 209 1.95 -3.58 -6.19
C ARG A 209 1.39 -4.01 -7.55
N TYR A 210 0.56 -5.05 -7.58
CA TYR A 210 -0.02 -5.57 -8.83
C TYR A 210 -1.04 -4.62 -9.48
N ASP A 211 -1.69 -3.74 -8.72
CA ASP A 211 -2.51 -2.65 -9.25
C ASP A 211 -1.69 -1.62 -10.05
N GLY A 212 -0.40 -1.49 -9.77
CA GLY A 212 0.56 -0.75 -10.61
C GLY A 212 0.67 -1.28 -12.04
N TRP A 213 0.44 -2.57 -12.26
CA TRP A 213 0.42 -3.16 -13.62
C TRP A 213 -0.75 -2.61 -14.45
N ILE A 214 -1.93 -2.52 -13.84
CA ILE A 214 -3.11 -1.95 -14.49
C ILE A 214 -2.95 -0.45 -14.70
N LEU A 215 -2.41 0.27 -13.71
CA LEU A 215 -2.11 1.69 -13.82
C LEU A 215 -1.15 1.96 -15.00
N GLY A 216 -0.09 1.17 -15.13
CA GLY A 216 0.86 1.25 -16.23
C GLY A 216 0.22 1.00 -17.61
N ALA A 217 -0.60 -0.03 -17.72
CA ALA A 217 -1.32 -0.36 -18.95
C ALA A 217 -2.29 0.77 -19.36
N VAL A 218 -3.08 1.29 -18.42
CA VAL A 218 -4.02 2.39 -18.70
C VAL A 218 -3.27 3.67 -19.05
N ALA A 219 -2.19 4.01 -18.33
CA ALA A 219 -1.36 5.17 -18.66
C ALA A 219 -0.76 5.04 -20.06
N TRP A 220 -0.28 3.85 -20.43
CA TRP A 220 0.23 3.58 -21.77
C TRP A 220 -0.84 3.79 -22.85
N CYS A 221 -2.04 3.22 -22.67
CA CYS A 221 -3.15 3.38 -23.61
C CYS A 221 -3.53 4.85 -23.81
N VAL A 222 -3.63 5.61 -22.71
CA VAL A 222 -3.95 7.04 -22.73
C VAL A 222 -2.90 7.86 -23.48
N LEU A 223 -1.61 7.60 -23.24
CA LEU A 223 -0.50 8.27 -23.92
C LEU A 223 -0.44 7.91 -25.39
N ALA A 224 -0.54 6.63 -25.73
CA ALA A 224 -0.57 6.15 -27.12
C ALA A 224 -1.70 6.83 -27.91
N TRP A 225 -2.92 6.81 -27.37
CA TRP A 225 -4.07 7.44 -27.96
C TRP A 225 -3.85 8.95 -28.19
N SER A 226 -3.37 9.66 -27.17
CA SER A 226 -3.13 11.10 -27.28
C SER A 226 -2.05 11.43 -28.31
N LEU A 227 -0.94 10.69 -28.34
CA LEU A 227 0.14 10.91 -29.29
C LEU A 227 -0.27 10.62 -30.74
N LEU A 228 -1.10 9.58 -30.95
CA LEU A 228 -1.65 9.27 -32.28
C LEU A 228 -2.56 10.38 -32.83
N GLN A 229 -3.26 11.11 -31.96
CA GLN A 229 -4.06 12.27 -32.34
C GLN A 229 -3.18 13.50 -32.68
N HIS A 230 -1.95 13.59 -32.15
CA HIS A 230 -1.02 14.70 -32.34
C HIS A 230 0.19 14.26 -33.17
N ARG A 231 -0.04 13.91 -34.43
CA ARG A 231 0.95 13.30 -35.35
C ARG A 231 2.27 14.07 -35.48
N GLU A 232 2.24 15.38 -35.38
CA GLU A 232 3.45 16.22 -35.41
C GLU A 232 4.35 15.95 -34.19
N VAL A 233 3.76 15.91 -33.00
CA VAL A 233 4.45 15.57 -31.75
C VAL A 233 4.94 14.12 -31.79
N TRP A 234 4.07 13.18 -32.23
CA TRP A 234 4.42 11.78 -32.38
C TRP A 234 5.69 11.55 -33.17
N ARG A 235 5.81 12.15 -34.36
CA ARG A 235 7.00 11.99 -35.23
C ARG A 235 8.31 12.34 -34.52
N LYS A 236 8.29 13.32 -33.61
CA LYS A 236 9.48 13.80 -32.90
C LYS A 236 9.76 13.05 -31.61
N VAL A 237 8.73 12.55 -30.94
CA VAL A 237 8.86 11.88 -29.62
C VAL A 237 8.72 10.35 -29.68
N SER A 238 8.47 9.77 -30.85
CA SER A 238 8.32 8.33 -31.02
C SER A 238 9.49 7.51 -30.43
N PRO A 239 10.78 7.91 -30.55
CA PRO A 239 11.85 7.15 -29.89
C PRO A 239 11.73 7.13 -28.36
N ALA A 240 11.33 8.26 -27.75
CA ALA A 240 11.10 8.34 -26.30
C ALA A 240 9.88 7.51 -25.88
N PHE A 241 8.83 7.46 -26.71
CA PHE A 241 7.66 6.62 -26.45
C PHE A 241 7.97 5.12 -26.60
N VAL A 242 8.81 4.74 -27.57
CA VAL A 242 9.30 3.35 -27.70
C VAL A 242 10.10 2.96 -26.46
N MET A 243 11.02 3.82 -26.00
CA MET A 243 11.78 3.56 -24.76
C MET A 243 10.85 3.44 -23.54
N PHE A 244 9.87 4.35 -23.41
CA PHE A 244 8.83 4.27 -22.39
C PHE A 244 8.10 2.91 -22.43
N THR A 245 7.67 2.48 -23.63
CA THR A 245 6.98 1.20 -23.83
C THR A 245 7.86 0.03 -23.43
N LEU A 246 9.11 0.00 -23.87
CA LEU A 246 10.05 -1.07 -23.55
C LEU A 246 10.25 -1.21 -22.04
N LEU A 247 10.42 -0.09 -21.32
CA LEU A 247 10.61 -0.11 -19.87
C LEU A 247 9.34 -0.59 -19.13
N VAL A 248 8.17 -0.06 -19.50
CA VAL A 248 6.89 -0.41 -18.86
C VAL A 248 6.51 -1.88 -19.10
N VAL A 249 6.80 -2.42 -20.28
CA VAL A 249 6.55 -3.83 -20.60
C VAL A 249 7.61 -4.76 -19.99
N ALA A 250 8.88 -4.34 -19.99
CA ALA A 250 9.97 -5.14 -19.42
C ALA A 250 9.80 -5.37 -17.92
N ALA A 251 9.22 -4.43 -17.17
CA ALA A 251 9.07 -4.55 -15.72
C ALA A 251 8.22 -5.78 -15.30
N PRO A 252 6.96 -5.95 -15.74
CA PRO A 252 6.20 -7.14 -15.40
C PRO A 252 6.80 -8.43 -16.00
N LEU A 253 7.37 -8.36 -17.23
CA LEU A 253 8.02 -9.51 -17.83
C LEU A 253 9.24 -9.97 -17.04
N SER A 254 10.02 -9.06 -16.47
CA SER A 254 11.16 -9.43 -15.63
C SER A 254 10.71 -10.12 -14.33
N TRP A 255 9.54 -9.73 -13.76
CA TRP A 255 8.97 -10.43 -12.62
C TRP A 255 8.48 -11.84 -12.97
N LEU A 256 7.84 -12.00 -14.12
CA LEU A 256 7.47 -13.33 -14.63
C LEU A 256 8.70 -14.21 -14.86
N ALA A 257 9.76 -13.64 -15.46
CA ALA A 257 11.03 -14.34 -15.68
C ALA A 257 11.72 -14.71 -14.35
N TYR A 258 11.69 -13.83 -13.36
CA TYR A 258 12.18 -14.11 -12.02
C TYR A 258 11.43 -15.29 -11.37
N ASN A 259 10.10 -15.29 -11.40
CA ASN A 259 9.29 -16.39 -10.87
C ASN A 259 9.57 -17.70 -11.62
N GLN A 260 9.66 -17.65 -12.95
CA GLN A 260 10.03 -18.83 -13.75
C GLN A 260 11.42 -19.38 -13.36
N HIS A 261 12.39 -18.49 -13.10
CA HIS A 261 13.75 -18.90 -12.78
C HIS A 261 13.86 -19.57 -11.41
N PHE A 262 13.24 -18.96 -10.37
CA PHE A 262 13.41 -19.41 -8.99
C PHE A 262 12.33 -20.40 -8.52
N PHE A 263 11.11 -20.33 -9.06
CA PHE A 263 9.98 -21.13 -8.62
C PHE A 263 9.41 -22.06 -9.71
N HIS A 264 10.00 -22.03 -10.92
CA HIS A 264 9.59 -22.86 -12.08
C HIS A 264 8.13 -22.63 -12.53
N ASP A 265 7.47 -21.57 -12.05
CA ASP A 265 6.16 -21.10 -12.51
C ASP A 265 6.19 -19.57 -12.64
N PRO A 266 6.01 -18.99 -13.86
CA PRO A 266 6.00 -17.54 -14.05
C PRO A 266 4.85 -16.85 -13.30
N LEU A 267 3.82 -17.60 -12.90
CA LEU A 267 2.65 -17.14 -12.17
C LEU A 267 2.62 -17.65 -10.71
N ASP A 268 3.76 -17.97 -10.10
CA ASP A 268 3.85 -18.45 -8.72
C ASP A 268 3.15 -17.48 -7.74
N PHE A 269 3.23 -16.17 -7.98
CA PHE A 269 2.51 -15.17 -7.16
C PHE A 269 0.98 -15.35 -7.15
N MET A 270 0.38 -16.02 -8.15
CA MET A 270 -1.06 -16.29 -8.23
C MET A 270 -1.41 -17.74 -7.83
N ARG A 271 -0.49 -18.69 -8.00
CA ARG A 271 -0.74 -20.13 -7.86
C ARG A 271 0.09 -20.79 -6.78
N GLY A 272 1.19 -20.19 -6.39
CA GLY A 272 2.11 -20.70 -5.40
C GLY A 272 1.51 -20.82 -4.00
N PRO A 273 2.21 -21.47 -3.07
CA PRO A 273 1.71 -21.77 -1.73
C PRO A 273 1.42 -20.55 -0.86
N TYR A 274 1.99 -19.40 -1.22
CA TYR A 274 1.81 -18.12 -0.52
C TYR A 274 0.90 -17.15 -1.28
N SER A 275 0.27 -17.57 -2.38
CA SER A 275 -0.69 -16.76 -3.13
C SER A 275 -1.97 -16.52 -2.32
N ALA A 276 -2.69 -15.43 -2.65
CA ALA A 276 -3.96 -15.10 -2.00
C ALA A 276 -4.96 -16.28 -2.08
N ALA A 277 -5.04 -16.96 -3.22
CA ALA A 277 -5.90 -18.12 -3.41
C ALA A 277 -5.51 -19.32 -2.51
N ALA A 278 -4.21 -19.57 -2.33
CA ALA A 278 -3.73 -20.64 -1.45
C ALA A 278 -3.98 -20.30 0.03
N ILE A 279 -3.82 -19.03 0.41
CA ILE A 279 -4.11 -18.55 1.76
C ILE A 279 -5.61 -18.66 2.06
N ASP A 280 -6.48 -18.18 1.15
CA ASP A 280 -7.94 -18.27 1.30
C ASP A 280 -8.39 -19.72 1.49
N LYS A 281 -7.88 -20.65 0.64
CA LYS A 281 -8.16 -22.08 0.76
C LYS A 281 -7.70 -22.68 2.10
N ARG A 282 -6.54 -22.26 2.61
CA ARG A 282 -5.95 -22.80 3.85
C ARG A 282 -6.65 -22.26 5.10
N THR A 283 -7.08 -21.00 5.07
CA THR A 283 -7.71 -20.33 6.21
C THR A 283 -9.23 -20.49 6.25
N SER A 284 -9.85 -20.90 5.14
CA SER A 284 -11.28 -21.19 5.09
C SER A 284 -11.57 -22.57 5.70
N PRO A 285 -12.51 -22.69 6.66
CA PRO A 285 -12.87 -23.99 7.22
C PRO A 285 -13.37 -24.95 6.14
N PRO A 286 -13.07 -26.27 6.25
CA PRO A 286 -13.57 -27.26 5.30
C PRO A 286 -15.10 -27.22 5.19
N GLY A 287 -15.62 -27.13 3.94
CA GLY A 287 -17.06 -27.05 3.68
C GLY A 287 -17.69 -25.67 3.95
N SER A 288 -16.91 -24.65 4.32
CA SER A 288 -17.40 -23.30 4.49
C SER A 288 -17.81 -22.68 3.14
N LYS A 289 -18.83 -21.81 3.19
CA LYS A 289 -19.17 -20.98 2.03
C LYS A 289 -18.10 -19.91 1.87
N HIS A 290 -17.76 -19.59 0.62
CA HIS A 290 -16.93 -18.43 0.32
C HIS A 290 -17.54 -17.13 0.88
N TYR A 291 -16.71 -16.10 1.05
CA TYR A 291 -17.18 -14.78 1.47
C TYR A 291 -18.15 -14.17 0.44
N ARG A 292 -19.03 -13.25 0.87
CA ARG A 292 -20.12 -12.70 0.04
C ARG A 292 -19.68 -12.03 -1.25
N GLY A 293 -18.44 -11.50 -1.28
CA GLY A 293 -17.85 -10.88 -2.47
C GLY A 293 -17.39 -11.88 -3.53
N TRP A 294 -17.21 -13.17 -3.17
CA TRP A 294 -16.71 -14.20 -4.07
C TRP A 294 -17.65 -14.39 -5.27
N HIS A 295 -17.12 -14.25 -6.49
CA HIS A 295 -17.85 -14.27 -7.76
C HIS A 295 -19.08 -13.33 -7.78
N ASN A 296 -19.07 -12.29 -6.95
CA ASN A 296 -20.16 -11.31 -6.87
C ASN A 296 -19.63 -9.87 -6.91
N PRO A 297 -19.51 -9.26 -8.11
CA PRO A 297 -19.02 -7.88 -8.25
C PRO A 297 -19.86 -6.82 -7.52
N GLY A 298 -21.17 -7.05 -7.33
CA GLY A 298 -22.03 -6.13 -6.59
C GLY A 298 -21.66 -6.07 -5.10
N TRP A 299 -21.48 -7.21 -4.46
CA TRP A 299 -20.98 -7.28 -3.09
C TRP A 299 -19.51 -6.80 -2.97
N ALA A 300 -18.65 -7.13 -3.96
CA ALA A 300 -17.28 -6.64 -4.00
C ALA A 300 -17.24 -5.11 -4.07
N LEU A 301 -18.07 -4.50 -4.91
CA LEU A 301 -18.21 -3.04 -4.99
C LEU A 301 -18.67 -2.44 -3.65
N LEU A 302 -19.67 -3.05 -3.00
CA LEU A 302 -20.16 -2.59 -1.70
C LEU A 302 -19.08 -2.68 -0.62
N PHE A 303 -18.39 -3.82 -0.52
CA PHE A 303 -17.29 -3.98 0.44
C PHE A 303 -16.20 -2.95 0.23
N TYR A 304 -15.72 -2.80 -1.00
CA TYR A 304 -14.62 -1.89 -1.28
C TYR A 304 -14.99 -0.41 -1.08
N THR A 305 -16.14 0.01 -1.61
CA THR A 305 -16.59 1.40 -1.46
C THR A 305 -16.90 1.75 -0.01
N ARG A 306 -17.49 0.81 0.75
CA ARG A 306 -17.75 1.05 2.17
C ARG A 306 -16.45 1.13 2.98
N THR A 307 -15.46 0.29 2.67
CA THR A 307 -14.14 0.36 3.28
C THR A 307 -13.47 1.70 3.00
N ALA A 308 -13.44 2.14 1.73
CA ALA A 308 -12.89 3.44 1.37
C ALA A 308 -13.58 4.62 2.10
N GLN A 309 -14.89 4.55 2.32
CA GLN A 309 -15.63 5.57 3.07
C GLN A 309 -15.20 5.62 4.54
N VAL A 310 -15.11 4.47 5.20
CA VAL A 310 -14.73 4.40 6.63
C VAL A 310 -13.26 4.75 6.84
N ASP A 311 -12.40 4.43 5.87
CA ASP A 311 -10.99 4.84 5.90
C ASP A 311 -10.81 6.35 5.68
N ALA A 312 -11.70 6.99 4.94
CA ALA A 312 -11.62 8.41 4.64
C ALA A 312 -12.23 9.30 5.73
N ALA A 313 -13.34 8.88 6.35
CA ALA A 313 -14.04 9.70 7.32
C ALA A 313 -14.83 8.88 8.35
N VAL A 314 -15.03 9.49 9.53
CA VAL A 314 -15.77 8.87 10.62
C VAL A 314 -17.22 8.60 10.26
N TRP A 315 -17.75 7.49 10.76
CA TRP A 315 -19.15 7.09 10.66
C TRP A 315 -19.72 7.22 9.24
N GLU A 316 -20.86 7.91 9.11
CA GLU A 316 -21.57 8.10 7.83
C GLU A 316 -21.06 9.31 7.02
N ALA A 317 -20.16 10.13 7.58
CA ALA A 317 -19.54 11.26 6.85
C ALA A 317 -18.81 10.80 5.58
N GLY A 318 -18.29 9.58 5.56
CA GLY A 318 -17.66 8.99 4.36
C GLY A 318 -18.60 8.91 3.15
N PHE A 319 -19.92 8.76 3.33
CA PHE A 319 -20.86 8.82 2.21
C PHE A 319 -20.93 10.21 1.59
N ALA A 320 -20.92 11.27 2.41
CA ALA A 320 -20.90 12.63 1.89
C ALA A 320 -19.60 12.93 1.13
N VAL A 321 -18.48 12.42 1.63
CA VAL A 321 -17.17 12.52 0.95
C VAL A 321 -17.20 11.81 -0.40
N LEU A 322 -17.72 10.58 -0.46
CA LEU A 322 -17.84 9.82 -1.72
C LEU A 322 -18.79 10.52 -2.70
N ALA A 323 -19.94 11.00 -2.24
CA ALA A 323 -20.89 11.73 -3.09
C ALA A 323 -20.27 13.01 -3.66
N ALA A 324 -19.56 13.78 -2.83
CA ALA A 324 -18.81 14.96 -3.29
C ALA A 324 -17.73 14.59 -4.30
N ALA A 325 -16.99 13.48 -4.08
CA ALA A 325 -15.96 13.01 -4.99
C ALA A 325 -16.52 12.56 -6.34
N ILE A 326 -17.67 11.87 -6.38
CA ILE A 326 -18.36 11.54 -7.62
C ILE A 326 -18.79 12.82 -8.34
N GLY A 327 -19.36 13.80 -7.63
CA GLY A 327 -19.72 15.11 -8.18
C GLY A 327 -18.53 15.82 -8.81
N GLY A 328 -17.39 15.85 -8.12
CA GLY A 328 -16.14 16.43 -8.61
C GLY A 328 -15.59 15.71 -9.85
N ALA A 329 -15.68 14.38 -9.89
CA ALA A 329 -15.27 13.59 -11.06
C ALA A 329 -16.15 13.87 -12.28
N VAL A 330 -17.48 13.93 -12.10
CA VAL A 330 -18.43 14.28 -13.17
C VAL A 330 -18.15 15.70 -13.70
N LEU A 331 -17.88 16.66 -12.81
CA LEU A 331 -17.52 18.02 -13.20
C LEU A 331 -16.26 18.05 -14.06
N LEU A 332 -15.21 17.33 -13.64
CA LEU A 332 -13.95 17.27 -14.36
C LEU A 332 -14.11 16.66 -15.78
N MET A 333 -14.92 15.59 -15.89
CA MET A 333 -15.24 14.98 -17.18
C MET A 333 -15.95 15.95 -18.13
N ARG A 334 -16.91 16.73 -17.63
CA ARG A 334 -17.63 17.72 -18.41
C ARG A 334 -16.72 18.83 -18.95
N ARG A 335 -15.73 19.27 -18.15
CA ARG A 335 -14.79 20.35 -18.55
C ARG A 335 -13.68 19.88 -19.48
N ARG A 336 -13.52 18.56 -19.71
CA ARG A 336 -12.48 17.93 -20.56
C ARG A 336 -11.03 18.35 -20.28
N LEU A 337 -10.80 19.17 -19.27
CA LEU A 337 -9.49 19.60 -18.80
C LEU A 337 -9.02 18.63 -17.72
N ALA A 338 -7.74 18.31 -17.71
CA ALA A 338 -7.13 17.48 -16.66
C ALA A 338 -7.81 16.10 -16.41
N TRP A 339 -8.54 15.56 -17.41
CA TRP A 339 -9.29 14.31 -17.28
C TRP A 339 -8.42 13.12 -16.86
N THR A 340 -7.10 13.16 -17.10
CA THR A 340 -6.15 12.14 -16.64
C THR A 340 -6.06 12.04 -15.12
N ALA A 341 -6.57 13.03 -14.36
CA ALA A 341 -6.73 12.91 -12.92
C ALA A 341 -7.67 11.76 -12.52
N LEU A 342 -8.56 11.31 -13.43
CA LEU A 342 -9.40 10.12 -13.23
C LEU A 342 -8.60 8.82 -13.02
N LEU A 343 -7.30 8.80 -13.31
CA LEU A 343 -6.43 7.68 -12.95
C LEU A 343 -6.47 7.38 -11.44
N LEU A 344 -6.73 8.37 -10.59
CA LEU A 344 -6.90 8.16 -9.16
C LEU A 344 -8.11 7.26 -8.80
N TRP A 345 -9.04 7.00 -9.73
CA TRP A 345 -10.18 6.10 -9.53
C TRP A 345 -9.90 4.65 -9.94
N LEU A 346 -8.72 4.36 -10.51
CA LEU A 346 -8.37 2.99 -10.94
C LEU A 346 -8.39 1.95 -9.81
N PRO A 347 -8.10 2.27 -8.54
CA PRO A 347 -8.27 1.30 -7.47
C PRO A 347 -9.69 0.73 -7.38
N LEU A 348 -10.72 1.50 -7.71
CA LEU A 348 -12.10 1.02 -7.63
C LEU A 348 -12.36 -0.23 -8.50
N PRO A 349 -12.20 -0.21 -9.84
CA PRO A 349 -12.40 -1.41 -10.65
C PRO A 349 -11.40 -2.52 -10.33
N PHE A 350 -10.16 -2.19 -9.97
CA PHE A 350 -9.15 -3.17 -9.61
C PHE A 350 -9.56 -3.98 -8.36
N TYR A 351 -9.96 -3.33 -7.28
CA TYR A 351 -10.34 -4.04 -6.05
C TYR A 351 -11.72 -4.71 -6.15
N VAL A 352 -12.64 -4.17 -6.94
CA VAL A 352 -13.87 -4.90 -7.26
C VAL A 352 -13.56 -6.23 -7.95
N TYR A 353 -12.62 -6.23 -8.90
CA TYR A 353 -12.16 -7.45 -9.55
C TYR A 353 -11.41 -8.36 -8.57
N SER A 354 -10.48 -7.83 -7.78
CA SER A 354 -9.65 -8.60 -6.84
C SER A 354 -10.50 -9.27 -5.75
N VAL A 355 -11.50 -8.57 -5.22
CA VAL A 355 -12.45 -9.12 -4.24
C VAL A 355 -13.37 -10.16 -4.89
N ALA A 356 -13.85 -9.91 -6.12
CA ALA A 356 -14.77 -10.85 -6.75
C ALA A 356 -14.05 -12.11 -7.29
N TYR A 357 -12.84 -11.98 -7.83
CA TYR A 357 -12.21 -13.06 -8.61
C TYR A 357 -10.75 -13.35 -8.19
N GLY A 358 -10.15 -12.50 -7.37
CA GLY A 358 -8.74 -12.62 -6.97
C GLY A 358 -8.49 -13.29 -5.62
N SER A 359 -9.53 -13.83 -4.95
CA SER A 359 -9.42 -14.38 -3.59
C SER A 359 -8.84 -13.39 -2.56
N VAL A 360 -9.20 -12.13 -2.69
CA VAL A 360 -8.75 -11.04 -1.80
C VAL A 360 -9.94 -10.48 -1.03
N PRO A 361 -10.43 -11.18 0.02
CA PRO A 361 -11.56 -10.69 0.80
C PRO A 361 -11.20 -9.40 1.55
N ILE A 362 -12.21 -8.54 1.71
CA ILE A 362 -12.14 -7.36 2.58
C ILE A 362 -13.26 -7.50 3.61
N PHE A 363 -12.92 -7.40 4.91
CA PHE A 363 -13.87 -7.41 6.00
C PHE A 363 -13.72 -6.17 6.86
N ILE A 364 -14.85 -5.55 7.18
CA ILE A 364 -14.93 -4.39 8.07
C ILE A 364 -16.07 -4.60 9.07
N PRO A 365 -16.01 -3.99 10.26
CA PRO A 365 -17.03 -4.20 11.29
C PRO A 365 -18.44 -3.76 10.90
N GLN A 366 -18.56 -2.86 9.91
CA GLN A 366 -19.85 -2.36 9.41
C GLN A 366 -20.61 -3.36 8.53
N LEU A 367 -19.93 -4.37 8.00
CA LEU A 367 -20.52 -5.38 7.11
C LEU A 367 -20.23 -6.78 7.65
N TYR A 368 -21.16 -7.72 7.40
CA TYR A 368 -20.92 -9.12 7.75
C TYR A 368 -19.66 -9.65 7.04
N PRO A 369 -18.74 -10.35 7.75
CA PRO A 369 -18.87 -11.02 9.06
C PRO A 369 -18.52 -10.15 10.28
N HIS A 370 -18.51 -8.82 10.18
CA HIS A 370 -18.24 -7.87 11.27
C HIS A 370 -16.83 -8.06 11.89
N SER A 371 -15.87 -8.36 11.04
CA SER A 371 -14.47 -8.60 11.40
C SER A 371 -13.54 -7.61 10.70
N TYR A 372 -12.23 -7.80 10.84
CA TYR A 372 -11.20 -6.92 10.28
C TYR A 372 -10.27 -7.74 9.39
N TYR A 373 -10.22 -7.44 8.08
CA TYR A 373 -9.27 -8.04 7.16
C TYR A 373 -9.11 -7.17 5.92
N ASN A 374 -7.87 -6.82 5.57
CA ASN A 374 -7.53 -6.02 4.40
C ASN A 374 -8.25 -4.65 4.33
N SER A 375 -8.67 -4.08 5.46
CA SER A 375 -9.36 -2.77 5.47
C SER A 375 -8.49 -1.67 4.89
N ARG A 376 -7.15 -1.76 5.01
CA ARG A 376 -6.18 -0.83 4.44
C ARG A 376 -6.29 -0.62 2.93
N TYR A 377 -6.88 -1.55 2.19
CA TYR A 377 -7.05 -1.41 0.73
C TYR A 377 -8.04 -0.30 0.35
N GLY A 378 -8.93 0.10 1.26
CA GLY A 378 -9.76 1.29 1.07
C GLY A 378 -8.95 2.58 0.98
N MET A 379 -7.74 2.61 1.55
CA MET A 379 -6.83 3.76 1.49
C MET A 379 -6.38 4.12 0.08
N GLU A 380 -6.40 3.15 -0.85
CA GLU A 380 -6.05 3.41 -2.26
C GLU A 380 -6.98 4.43 -2.93
N MET A 381 -8.20 4.60 -2.42
CA MET A 381 -9.13 5.63 -2.86
C MET A 381 -8.90 7.01 -2.22
N LEU A 382 -8.08 7.10 -1.18
CA LEU A 382 -7.91 8.35 -0.43
C LEU A 382 -7.46 9.54 -1.29
N PRO A 383 -6.50 9.41 -2.25
CA PRO A 383 -6.15 10.51 -3.14
C PRO A 383 -7.33 10.98 -4.01
N ALA A 384 -8.14 10.04 -4.52
CA ALA A 384 -9.33 10.36 -5.31
C ALA A 384 -10.36 11.10 -4.45
N LEU A 385 -10.67 10.57 -3.27
CA LEU A 385 -11.64 11.17 -2.34
C LEU A 385 -11.19 12.56 -1.88
N ALA A 386 -9.89 12.76 -1.63
CA ALA A 386 -9.34 14.05 -1.25
C ALA A 386 -9.47 15.10 -2.38
N VAL A 387 -8.98 14.77 -3.57
CA VAL A 387 -8.94 15.73 -4.68
C VAL A 387 -10.33 15.99 -5.25
N PHE A 388 -11.08 14.93 -5.56
CA PHE A 388 -12.39 15.07 -6.19
C PHE A 388 -13.48 15.46 -5.19
N GLY A 389 -13.38 15.03 -3.92
CA GLY A 389 -14.29 15.46 -2.86
C GLY A 389 -14.26 16.97 -2.67
N VAL A 390 -13.06 17.52 -2.57
CA VAL A 390 -12.90 18.98 -2.44
C VAL A 390 -13.27 19.70 -3.74
N LEU A 391 -12.99 19.13 -4.91
CA LEU A 391 -13.43 19.72 -6.18
C LEU A 391 -14.96 19.79 -6.29
N GLY A 392 -15.68 18.77 -5.81
CA GLY A 392 -17.15 18.79 -5.70
C GLY A 392 -17.65 19.89 -4.77
N LEU A 393 -16.95 20.14 -3.66
CA LEU A 393 -17.29 21.24 -2.72
C LEU A 393 -16.97 22.61 -3.32
N VAL A 394 -15.91 22.76 -4.11
CA VAL A 394 -15.64 24.00 -4.87
C VAL A 394 -16.79 24.32 -5.80
N TRP A 395 -17.27 23.34 -6.55
CA TRP A 395 -18.44 23.50 -7.42
C TRP A 395 -19.69 23.86 -6.62
N LEU A 396 -19.92 23.21 -5.48
CA LEU A 396 -21.04 23.57 -4.59
C LEU A 396 -20.90 25.01 -4.08
N GLN A 397 -19.69 25.45 -3.75
CA GLN A 397 -19.44 26.84 -3.34
C GLN A 397 -19.80 27.82 -4.45
N GLU A 398 -19.38 27.57 -5.69
CA GLU A 398 -19.72 28.41 -6.84
C GLU A 398 -21.25 28.54 -6.97
N LEU A 399 -21.95 27.41 -6.96
CA LEU A 399 -23.40 27.36 -7.05
C LEU A 399 -24.12 28.12 -5.90
N LEU A 400 -23.69 27.88 -4.66
CA LEU A 400 -24.28 28.53 -3.49
C LEU A 400 -23.97 30.02 -3.44
N SER A 401 -22.82 30.45 -3.92
CA SER A 401 -22.42 31.86 -3.93
C SER A 401 -23.30 32.73 -4.82
N GLU A 402 -23.90 32.15 -5.86
CA GLU A 402 -24.86 32.82 -6.74
C GLU A 402 -26.20 33.09 -6.03
N TRP A 403 -26.61 32.19 -5.13
CA TRP A 403 -27.90 32.26 -4.42
C TRP A 403 -27.80 32.91 -3.05
N GLN A 404 -26.75 32.57 -2.31
CA GLN A 404 -26.52 32.96 -0.90
C GLN A 404 -25.03 33.29 -0.69
N PRO A 405 -24.57 34.53 -0.97
CA PRO A 405 -23.17 34.89 -0.91
C PRO A 405 -22.50 34.64 0.46
N LEU A 406 -23.25 34.76 1.55
CA LEU A 406 -22.73 34.48 2.89
C LEU A 406 -22.42 32.98 3.06
N VAL A 407 -23.32 32.11 2.63
CA VAL A 407 -23.13 30.64 2.69
C VAL A 407 -21.92 30.24 1.86
N GLY A 408 -21.79 30.78 0.64
CA GLY A 408 -20.63 30.55 -0.21
C GLY A 408 -19.30 30.96 0.43
N ARG A 409 -19.26 32.08 1.18
CA ARG A 409 -18.06 32.53 1.92
C ARG A 409 -17.73 31.63 3.12
N LEU A 410 -18.74 31.11 3.81
CA LEU A 410 -18.57 30.26 4.99
C LEU A 410 -18.18 28.84 4.64
N LEU A 411 -18.44 28.36 3.41
CA LEU A 411 -18.19 26.98 3.04
C LEU A 411 -16.72 26.57 3.20
N PHE A 412 -15.78 27.46 2.84
CA PHE A 412 -14.34 27.16 2.98
C PHE A 412 -13.92 26.96 4.46
N PRO A 413 -14.12 27.90 5.39
CA PRO A 413 -13.71 27.71 6.78
C PRO A 413 -14.46 26.54 7.45
N VAL A 414 -15.73 26.33 7.11
CA VAL A 414 -16.50 25.18 7.62
C VAL A 414 -15.91 23.86 7.10
N THR A 415 -15.60 23.76 5.81
CA THR A 415 -14.97 22.54 5.26
C THR A 415 -13.62 22.27 5.91
N LEU A 416 -12.79 23.30 6.09
CA LEU A 416 -11.49 23.13 6.77
C LEU A 416 -11.69 22.64 8.21
N ALA A 417 -12.62 23.23 8.95
CA ALA A 417 -12.94 22.81 10.31
C ALA A 417 -13.46 21.36 10.35
N LEU A 418 -14.31 20.96 9.38
CA LEU A 418 -14.80 19.59 9.26
C LEU A 418 -13.67 18.60 8.95
N VAL A 419 -12.73 18.95 8.07
CA VAL A 419 -11.56 18.11 7.76
C VAL A 419 -10.70 17.90 9.01
N LEU A 420 -10.38 18.97 9.74
CA LEU A 420 -9.61 18.87 10.97
C LEU A 420 -10.37 18.09 12.05
N GLY A 421 -11.66 18.38 12.22
CA GLY A 421 -12.55 17.68 13.15
C GLY A 421 -12.67 16.18 12.81
N ASN A 422 -12.76 15.83 11.53
CA ASN A 422 -12.77 14.44 11.08
C ASN A 422 -11.47 13.71 11.50
N SER A 423 -10.30 14.32 11.27
CA SER A 423 -9.03 13.71 11.66
C SER A 423 -8.95 13.47 13.17
N VAL A 424 -9.38 14.45 13.98
CA VAL A 424 -9.44 14.31 15.44
C VAL A 424 -10.45 13.23 15.86
N ALA A 425 -11.64 13.22 15.27
CA ALA A 425 -12.68 12.24 15.57
C ALA A 425 -12.25 10.81 15.20
N MET A 426 -11.55 10.63 14.06
CA MET A 426 -10.96 9.35 13.67
C MET A 426 -9.89 8.89 14.65
N MET A 427 -9.02 9.79 15.14
CA MET A 427 -8.03 9.44 16.17
C MET A 427 -8.71 8.99 17.48
N TYR A 428 -9.77 9.66 17.88
CA TYR A 428 -10.53 9.33 19.09
C TYR A 428 -11.26 7.98 18.96
N ALA A 429 -11.84 7.70 17.77
CA ALA A 429 -12.54 6.46 17.47
C ALA A 429 -11.60 5.25 17.25
N VAL A 430 -10.31 5.46 17.26
CA VAL A 430 -9.25 4.54 16.80
C VAL A 430 -9.38 4.25 15.30
N PRO A 431 -8.42 4.69 14.47
CA PRO A 431 -8.45 4.50 13.01
C PRO A 431 -8.70 3.04 12.62
N LEU A 432 -9.50 2.79 11.58
CA LEU A 432 -9.91 1.43 11.18
C LEU A 432 -8.70 0.53 10.93
N VAL A 433 -7.71 1.03 10.19
CA VAL A 433 -6.49 0.28 9.86
C VAL A 433 -5.66 -0.05 11.11
N LEU A 434 -5.49 0.90 12.03
CA LEU A 434 -4.84 0.63 13.32
C LEU A 434 -5.64 -0.40 14.14
N LYS A 435 -6.96 -0.29 14.16
CA LYS A 435 -7.83 -1.22 14.87
C LYS A 435 -7.71 -2.65 14.33
N GLU A 436 -7.64 -2.80 12.99
CA GLU A 436 -7.35 -4.11 12.36
C GLU A 436 -6.01 -4.66 12.85
N GLY A 437 -4.95 -3.84 12.81
CA GLY A 437 -3.64 -4.25 13.31
C GLY A 437 -3.67 -4.69 14.77
N MET A 438 -4.35 -3.94 15.64
CA MET A 438 -4.48 -4.28 17.07
C MET A 438 -5.25 -5.59 17.30
N VAL A 439 -6.39 -5.75 16.64
CA VAL A 439 -7.25 -6.95 16.84
C VAL A 439 -6.55 -8.21 16.33
N ASN A 440 -5.97 -8.16 15.13
CA ASN A 440 -5.37 -9.32 14.48
C ASN A 440 -3.99 -9.69 15.04
N SER A 441 -3.31 -8.77 15.73
CA SER A 441 -1.98 -9.02 16.29
C SER A 441 -2.00 -9.64 17.68
N THR A 442 -3.05 -9.46 18.47
CA THR A 442 -3.06 -9.71 19.92
C THR A 442 -2.55 -11.11 20.28
N THR A 443 -3.12 -12.14 19.67
CA THR A 443 -2.76 -13.53 19.98
C THR A 443 -1.45 -13.95 19.32
N ARG A 444 -1.18 -13.46 18.10
CA ARG A 444 0.07 -13.70 17.38
C ARG A 444 1.28 -13.14 18.14
N VAL A 445 1.23 -11.87 18.52
CA VAL A 445 2.33 -11.20 19.25
C VAL A 445 2.59 -11.87 20.59
N ALA A 446 1.54 -12.33 21.29
CA ALA A 446 1.69 -13.06 22.55
C ALA A 446 2.43 -14.40 22.35
N LEU A 447 2.04 -15.20 21.35
CA LEU A 447 2.74 -16.45 21.03
C LEU A 447 4.19 -16.21 20.61
N GLU A 448 4.40 -15.28 19.65
CA GLU A 448 5.73 -14.92 19.17
C GLU A 448 6.63 -14.40 20.30
N GLY A 449 6.09 -13.63 21.25
CA GLY A 449 6.78 -13.16 22.45
C GLY A 449 7.25 -14.30 23.34
N SER A 450 6.35 -15.26 23.62
CA SER A 450 6.68 -16.44 24.42
C SER A 450 7.78 -17.30 23.74
N ILE A 451 7.70 -17.48 22.42
CA ILE A 451 8.75 -18.18 21.67
C ILE A 451 10.07 -17.38 21.72
N ALA A 452 10.01 -16.06 21.54
CA ALA A 452 11.19 -15.19 21.57
C ALA A 452 11.92 -15.22 22.91
N GLU A 453 11.20 -15.29 24.03
CA GLU A 453 11.80 -15.44 25.36
C GLU A 453 12.65 -16.71 25.46
N GLN A 454 12.17 -17.81 24.91
CA GLN A 454 12.90 -19.07 24.90
C GLN A 454 14.08 -19.04 23.92
N LEU A 455 13.88 -18.47 22.73
CA LEU A 455 14.94 -18.34 21.73
C LEU A 455 16.16 -17.58 22.28
N ARG A 456 15.94 -16.57 23.14
CA ARG A 456 17.03 -15.82 23.80
C ARG A 456 17.89 -16.66 24.74
N THR A 457 17.37 -17.79 25.22
CA THR A 457 18.11 -18.71 26.10
C THR A 457 19.01 -19.65 25.31
N PHE A 458 18.88 -19.76 24.00
CA PHE A 458 19.68 -20.65 23.19
C PHE A 458 21.09 -20.11 23.01
N PRO A 459 22.10 -21.00 22.95
CA PRO A 459 23.46 -20.57 22.66
C PRO A 459 23.57 -19.85 21.30
N SER A 460 24.39 -18.79 21.25
CA SER A 460 24.58 -18.05 20.01
C SER A 460 25.21 -18.92 18.91
N GLY A 461 24.73 -18.79 17.68
CA GLY A 461 25.30 -19.44 16.50
C GLY A 461 24.88 -20.91 16.30
N VAL A 462 24.11 -21.52 17.21
CA VAL A 462 23.59 -22.87 16.97
C VAL A 462 22.42 -22.86 15.98
N PRO A 463 22.32 -23.85 15.07
CA PRO A 463 21.23 -23.89 14.10
C PRO A 463 19.88 -24.20 14.79
N ILE A 464 18.85 -23.49 14.34
CA ILE A 464 17.47 -23.65 14.78
C ILE A 464 16.64 -24.04 13.56
N LEU A 465 15.90 -25.14 13.61
CA LEU A 465 14.93 -25.52 12.58
C LEU A 465 13.59 -24.89 12.93
N MET A 466 13.06 -24.03 12.05
CA MET A 466 11.79 -23.34 12.27
C MET A 466 11.15 -22.95 10.92
N TYR A 467 9.83 -23.08 10.81
CA TYR A 467 9.07 -22.54 9.69
C TYR A 467 8.81 -21.03 9.91
N ASN A 468 9.45 -20.20 9.10
CA ASN A 468 9.50 -18.75 9.34
C ASN A 468 8.32 -17.98 8.74
N SER A 469 7.64 -18.50 7.72
CA SER A 469 6.62 -17.76 6.94
C SER A 469 5.47 -17.18 7.77
N GLU A 470 5.11 -17.81 8.88
CA GLU A 470 3.98 -17.36 9.71
C GLU A 470 4.41 -16.72 11.02
N HIS A 471 5.62 -17.04 11.53
CA HIS A 471 6.08 -16.65 12.85
C HIS A 471 7.51 -16.06 12.89
N VAL A 472 7.97 -15.47 11.80
CA VAL A 472 9.28 -14.77 11.77
C VAL A 472 9.38 -13.66 12.84
N GLY A 473 8.25 -13.16 13.31
CA GLY A 473 8.18 -12.19 14.40
C GLY A 473 8.78 -12.69 15.72
N ALA A 474 8.81 -13.99 15.96
CA ALA A 474 9.48 -14.57 17.13
C ALA A 474 11.01 -14.39 17.05
N LEU A 475 11.61 -14.66 15.88
CA LEU A 475 13.03 -14.45 15.63
C LEU A 475 13.39 -12.95 15.68
N GLN A 476 12.53 -12.12 15.10
CA GLN A 476 12.67 -10.66 15.10
C GLN A 476 12.66 -10.12 16.53
N GLN A 477 11.69 -10.49 17.36
CA GLN A 477 11.62 -10.07 18.76
C GLN A 477 12.79 -10.61 19.59
N ALA A 478 13.26 -11.82 19.31
CA ALA A 478 14.42 -12.40 19.96
C ALA A 478 15.74 -11.77 19.55
N GLY A 479 15.81 -11.11 18.37
CA GLY A 479 17.05 -10.60 17.79
C GLY A 479 17.94 -11.70 17.21
N ILE A 480 17.36 -12.84 16.85
CA ILE A 480 18.09 -13.96 16.26
C ILE A 480 18.37 -13.68 14.78
N PRO A 481 19.63 -13.69 14.33
CA PRO A 481 19.96 -13.57 12.91
C PRO A 481 19.29 -14.66 12.08
N LEU A 482 18.67 -14.30 10.95
CA LEU A 482 17.94 -15.27 10.13
C LEU A 482 18.84 -16.37 9.55
N ARG A 483 20.13 -16.08 9.32
CA ARG A 483 21.15 -17.09 8.92
C ARG A 483 21.36 -18.19 9.97
N GLN A 484 20.93 -18.00 11.22
CA GLN A 484 20.99 -19.02 12.26
C GLN A 484 19.88 -20.05 12.13
N THR A 485 18.82 -19.76 11.38
CA THR A 485 17.71 -20.68 11.17
C THR A 485 17.88 -21.51 9.92
N LEU A 486 17.42 -22.76 9.98
CA LEU A 486 17.05 -23.60 8.83
C LEU A 486 15.56 -23.41 8.61
N ASN A 487 15.17 -22.94 7.45
CA ASN A 487 13.79 -22.56 7.15
C ASN A 487 13.45 -22.81 5.68
N GLU A 488 12.22 -22.61 5.30
CA GLU A 488 11.68 -22.86 3.95
C GLU A 488 12.38 -22.07 2.83
N GLY A 489 13.13 -21.03 3.15
CA GLY A 489 13.95 -20.27 2.19
C GLY A 489 15.32 -20.91 1.90
N ASP A 490 15.67 -22.02 2.55
CA ASP A 490 16.95 -22.71 2.39
C ASP A 490 16.87 -23.90 1.39
N TYR A 491 15.77 -24.00 0.66
CA TYR A 491 15.54 -24.97 -0.45
C TYR A 491 16.03 -26.39 -0.14
N ASP A 492 17.18 -26.82 -0.70
CA ASP A 492 17.70 -28.18 -0.55
C ASP A 492 17.99 -28.58 0.89
N SER A 493 18.54 -27.66 1.69
CA SER A 493 18.78 -27.89 3.12
C SER A 493 17.50 -28.03 3.91
N TRP A 494 16.42 -27.39 3.50
CA TRP A 494 15.11 -27.49 4.14
C TRP A 494 14.52 -28.89 4.03
N ALA A 495 14.54 -29.49 2.84
CA ALA A 495 14.00 -30.83 2.61
C ALA A 495 14.76 -31.89 3.45
N SER A 496 16.09 -31.80 3.50
CA SER A 496 16.93 -32.71 4.31
C SER A 496 16.71 -32.52 5.80
N ALA A 497 16.54 -31.27 6.27
CA ALA A 497 16.27 -30.97 7.67
C ALA A 497 14.89 -31.46 8.12
N LEU A 498 13.89 -31.47 7.26
CA LEU A 498 12.59 -32.06 7.57
C LEU A 498 12.65 -33.61 7.59
N ALA A 499 13.50 -34.24 6.79
CA ALA A 499 13.65 -35.70 6.80
C ALA A 499 14.29 -36.23 8.08
N VAL A 500 15.25 -35.49 8.66
CA VAL A 500 15.95 -35.88 9.92
C VAL A 500 16.21 -34.63 10.77
N PRO A 501 15.19 -34.08 11.45
CA PRO A 501 15.33 -32.82 12.19
C PRO A 501 16.47 -32.79 13.23
N ALA A 502 16.65 -33.91 13.93
CA ALA A 502 17.64 -34.02 15.00
C ALA A 502 19.09 -33.90 14.52
N ASP A 503 19.42 -34.30 13.29
CA ASP A 503 20.80 -34.26 12.75
C ASP A 503 21.17 -32.86 12.24
N HIS A 504 20.18 -32.07 11.82
CA HIS A 504 20.40 -30.80 11.14
C HIS A 504 20.34 -29.56 12.03
N ALA A 505 19.67 -29.65 13.18
CA ALA A 505 19.49 -28.49 14.08
C ALA A 505 19.70 -28.88 15.55
N ALA A 506 20.32 -27.96 16.31
CA ALA A 506 20.48 -28.13 17.76
C ALA A 506 19.15 -27.93 18.50
N TYR A 507 18.28 -27.06 17.97
CA TYR A 507 16.94 -26.81 18.48
C TYR A 507 15.92 -26.84 17.34
N VAL A 508 14.72 -27.34 17.65
CA VAL A 508 13.60 -27.43 16.69
C VAL A 508 12.40 -26.73 17.31
N VAL A 509 11.85 -25.74 16.59
CA VAL A 509 10.62 -25.03 16.96
C VAL A 509 9.52 -25.49 16.02
N ALA A 510 8.61 -26.32 16.52
CA ALA A 510 7.52 -26.95 15.78
C ALA A 510 6.19 -26.33 16.20
N ILE A 511 5.52 -25.64 15.28
CA ILE A 511 4.20 -25.05 15.55
C ILE A 511 3.12 -25.98 14.98
N ALA A 512 2.11 -26.28 15.78
CA ALA A 512 1.11 -27.26 15.40
C ALA A 512 0.48 -26.99 14.03
N GLY A 513 0.59 -27.96 13.11
CA GLY A 513 0.10 -27.84 11.72
C GLY A 513 1.12 -27.35 10.71
N ASP A 514 2.28 -26.84 11.13
CA ASP A 514 3.35 -26.42 10.22
C ASP A 514 4.16 -27.63 9.65
N PRO A 515 5.02 -27.44 8.64
CA PRO A 515 5.86 -28.49 8.10
C PRO A 515 6.81 -29.10 9.12
N VAL A 516 7.35 -28.32 10.06
CA VAL A 516 8.29 -28.79 11.09
C VAL A 516 7.58 -29.68 12.10
N SER A 517 6.34 -29.34 12.52
CA SER A 517 5.58 -30.19 13.44
C SER A 517 5.23 -31.54 12.84
N ARG A 518 4.96 -31.60 11.53
CA ARG A 518 4.75 -32.86 10.81
C ARG A 518 6.03 -33.69 10.73
N ALA A 519 7.15 -33.04 10.38
CA ALA A 519 8.44 -33.69 10.34
C ALA A 519 8.87 -34.29 11.69
N VAL A 520 8.65 -33.57 12.79
CA VAL A 520 8.93 -34.08 14.14
C VAL A 520 8.01 -35.24 14.51
N ALA A 521 6.72 -35.21 14.10
CA ALA A 521 5.80 -36.32 14.35
C ALA A 521 6.18 -37.60 13.56
N GLU A 522 6.70 -37.44 12.33
CA GLU A 522 7.17 -38.54 11.50
C GLU A 522 8.55 -39.07 11.93
N HIS A 523 9.43 -38.19 12.41
CA HIS A 523 10.84 -38.50 12.77
C HIS A 523 11.18 -37.96 14.17
N PRO A 524 10.60 -38.51 15.26
CA PRO A 524 10.81 -38.01 16.63
C PRO A 524 12.16 -38.43 17.23
N GLY A 525 12.89 -39.36 16.59
CA GLY A 525 14.14 -39.90 17.13
C GLY A 525 15.23 -38.86 17.34
N GLY A 526 15.92 -38.88 18.50
CA GLY A 526 17.01 -37.96 18.81
C GLY A 526 16.57 -36.55 19.19
N LEU A 527 15.27 -36.35 19.46
CA LEU A 527 14.72 -35.09 19.94
C LEU A 527 14.12 -35.21 21.33
N THR A 528 14.54 -34.38 22.27
CA THR A 528 13.95 -34.24 23.61
C THR A 528 13.08 -32.99 23.66
N GLU A 529 11.79 -33.13 23.98
CA GLU A 529 10.86 -32.01 24.16
C GLU A 529 11.27 -31.20 25.41
N LEU A 530 11.56 -29.94 25.24
CA LEU A 530 11.89 -29.02 26.33
C LEU A 530 10.64 -28.39 26.94
N MET A 531 9.71 -27.94 26.09
CA MET A 531 8.51 -27.23 26.53
C MET A 531 7.44 -27.13 25.44
N VAL A 532 6.21 -26.82 25.90
CA VAL A 532 5.06 -26.50 25.05
C VAL A 532 4.57 -25.10 25.41
N LEU A 533 4.43 -24.24 24.40
CA LEU A 533 3.95 -22.86 24.53
C LEU A 533 2.61 -22.75 23.82
N CYS A 534 1.57 -22.39 24.54
CA CYS A 534 0.23 -22.25 23.99
C CYS A 534 -0.32 -20.84 24.29
N THR A 535 -0.94 -20.23 23.28
CA THR A 535 -1.68 -18.98 23.41
C THR A 535 -3.10 -19.21 22.87
N THR A 536 -4.11 -18.79 23.61
CA THR A 536 -5.50 -18.92 23.17
C THR A 536 -5.71 -18.27 21.82
N GLY A 537 -6.27 -19.00 20.86
CA GLY A 537 -6.51 -18.53 19.50
C GLY A 537 -5.31 -18.67 18.55
N GLN A 538 -4.22 -19.31 19.01
CA GLN A 538 -3.06 -19.67 18.19
C GLN A 538 -2.75 -21.16 18.34
N PRO A 539 -2.12 -21.80 17.33
CA PRO A 539 -1.58 -23.15 17.47
C PRO A 539 -0.46 -23.18 18.52
N CYS A 540 -0.35 -24.27 19.28
CA CYS A 540 0.74 -24.41 20.25
C CYS A 540 2.07 -24.62 19.55
N ALA A 541 3.13 -24.01 20.06
CA ALA A 541 4.52 -24.26 19.68
C ALA A 541 5.16 -25.26 20.64
N ARG A 542 5.88 -26.24 20.10
CA ARG A 542 6.72 -27.20 20.84
C ARG A 542 8.16 -26.95 20.54
N ILE A 543 8.99 -26.88 21.54
CA ILE A 543 10.42 -26.66 21.42
C ILE A 543 11.14 -27.93 21.81
N TYR A 544 12.02 -28.40 20.92
CA TYR A 544 12.84 -29.59 21.13
C TYR A 544 14.32 -29.22 21.10
N LYS A 545 15.12 -29.99 21.83
CA LYS A 545 16.58 -30.02 21.74
C LYS A 545 16.99 -31.32 21.08
N SER A 546 17.96 -31.25 20.19
CA SER A 546 18.58 -32.45 19.63
C SER A 546 19.59 -33.03 20.61
N ASP A 547 19.51 -34.35 20.78
CA ASP A 547 20.46 -35.16 21.58
C ASP A 547 21.64 -35.65 20.73
N VAL A 548 21.54 -35.52 19.40
CA VAL A 548 22.55 -36.04 18.44
C VAL A 548 23.32 -34.95 17.71
N TYR A 549 22.77 -33.74 17.59
CA TYR A 549 23.43 -32.63 16.93
C TYR A 549 24.76 -32.29 17.61
N GLY A 550 25.86 -32.32 16.84
CA GLY A 550 27.21 -32.04 17.35
C GLY A 550 27.82 -33.16 18.20
N ALA A 551 27.10 -34.25 18.46
CA ALA A 551 27.70 -35.49 18.92
C ALA A 551 28.39 -36.11 17.70
N GLY A 552 29.70 -35.87 17.55
CA GLY A 552 30.52 -36.47 16.50
C GLY A 552 30.28 -37.98 16.39
N PRO A 553 30.66 -38.64 15.26
CA PRO A 553 30.45 -40.06 15.11
C PRO A 553 31.03 -40.78 16.32
N LYS A 554 30.17 -41.40 17.14
CA LYS A 554 30.63 -42.33 18.16
C LYS A 554 31.41 -43.40 17.39
N LEU A 555 32.72 -43.32 17.42
CA LEU A 555 33.59 -44.42 16.97
C LEU A 555 33.12 -45.68 17.71
N ARG A 556 32.45 -46.57 16.97
CA ARG A 556 32.23 -47.96 17.36
C ARG A 556 33.45 -48.78 17.03
#